data_1507fba1a9d92dc45105555a9c4cc4fe
#
_entry.id   1507fba1a9d92dc45105555a9c4cc4fe
#
_cell.length_a   1.000
_cell.length_b   1.000
_cell.length_c   1.000
_cell.angle_alpha   90.00
_cell.angle_beta   90.00
_cell.angle_gamma   90.00
#
_symmetry.space_group_name_H-M   'P 1'
#
loop_
_entity.id
_entity.type
_entity.pdbx_description
1 polymer ?
#
loop_
_entity_poly.entity_id
_entity_poly.type
_entity_poly.pdbx_seq_one_letter_code
_entity_poly.pdbx_strand_id
1 'polypeptide(L)'
;LLTDAGRAYIDAVEKLHRIEEDLKVYCNDLSNLKTGALRIGASSFFLSSIVLPVVAEYSRRYPGISLDVQEAPSLELQKRLANEALDILVDPVDQQGDTFDSVILFEDHFLLAVPDAPNFFASMGIKKDLLPAAFTADEIRRGVHLDPAAPSVSLSSFAKAPFLLLRPETIAYERAVRLCAQNGFAPNIRLQLDQLATAYRSCGAGLGVTLLSDTVVRMSD
;
A
#
# COMPACT_ATOMS: atom_id res chain seq x y z
N LEU A 1 25.46 -20.24 61.72
CA LEU A 1 25.69 -18.83 61.44
C LEU A 1 26.37 -18.72 60.06
N LEU A 2 25.79 -17.89 59.18
CA LEU A 2 26.41 -17.60 57.90
C LEU A 2 27.61 -16.71 58.05
N THR A 3 28.65 -16.97 57.31
CA THR A 3 29.80 -16.05 57.16
C THR A 3 29.37 -14.82 56.35
N ASP A 4 30.17 -13.74 56.37
CA ASP A 4 29.91 -12.54 55.56
C ASP A 4 29.89 -12.85 54.07
N ALA A 5 30.79 -13.73 53.61
CA ALA A 5 30.77 -14.26 52.25
C ALA A 5 29.46 -15.06 51.92
N GLY A 6 28.99 -15.83 52.89
CA GLY A 6 27.72 -16.59 52.75
C GLY A 6 26.51 -15.67 52.65
N ARG A 7 26.46 -14.57 53.39
CA ARG A 7 25.43 -13.52 53.29
C ARG A 7 25.48 -12.84 51.92
N ALA A 8 26.64 -12.40 51.48
CA ALA A 8 26.81 -11.77 50.18
C ALA A 8 26.41 -12.71 49.04
N TYR A 9 26.67 -14.01 49.14
CA TYR A 9 26.27 -15.00 48.16
C TYR A 9 24.75 -15.14 48.08
N ILE A 10 24.05 -15.24 49.23
CA ILE A 10 22.59 -15.34 49.28
C ILE A 10 21.94 -14.10 48.70
N ASP A 11 22.43 -12.89 49.06
CA ASP A 11 21.93 -11.62 48.48
C ASP A 11 22.12 -11.55 46.95
N ALA A 12 23.20 -12.09 46.47
CA ALA A 12 23.47 -12.12 45.01
C ALA A 12 22.51 -13.11 44.30
N VAL A 13 22.29 -14.29 44.87
CA VAL A 13 21.36 -15.31 44.35
C VAL A 13 19.92 -14.79 44.35
N GLU A 14 19.48 -14.11 45.42
CA GLU A 14 18.13 -13.52 45.47
C GLU A 14 17.95 -12.40 44.41
N LYS A 15 18.98 -11.62 44.13
CA LYS A 15 18.92 -10.64 43.03
C LYS A 15 18.82 -11.29 41.68
N LEU A 16 19.61 -12.34 41.42
CA LEU A 16 19.54 -13.10 40.17
C LEU A 16 18.16 -13.74 39.99
N HIS A 17 17.60 -14.32 41.04
CA HIS A 17 16.27 -14.93 40.97
C HIS A 17 15.19 -13.88 40.66
N ARG A 18 15.24 -12.70 41.25
CA ARG A 18 14.33 -11.59 40.88
C ARG A 18 14.44 -11.18 39.41
N ILE A 19 15.66 -11.01 38.91
CA ILE A 19 15.88 -10.69 37.50
C ILE A 19 15.29 -11.77 36.60
N GLU A 20 15.47 -13.03 36.94
CA GLU A 20 14.91 -14.16 36.18
C GLU A 20 13.37 -14.18 36.18
N GLU A 21 12.75 -13.91 37.31
CA GLU A 21 11.28 -13.82 37.43
C GLU A 21 10.73 -12.61 36.64
N ASP A 22 11.36 -11.43 36.75
CA ASP A 22 10.99 -10.24 36.00
C ASP A 22 11.08 -10.51 34.49
N LEU A 23 12.13 -11.20 34.04
CA LEU A 23 12.29 -11.59 32.63
C LEU A 23 11.19 -12.57 32.19
N LYS A 24 10.84 -13.55 33.00
CA LYS A 24 9.73 -14.49 32.71
C LYS A 24 8.40 -13.77 32.58
N VAL A 25 8.10 -12.82 33.47
CA VAL A 25 6.90 -11.99 33.40
C VAL A 25 6.90 -11.18 32.13
N TYR A 26 8.00 -10.52 31.78
CA TYR A 26 8.14 -9.72 30.56
C TYR A 26 7.95 -10.57 29.30
N CYS A 27 8.60 -11.73 29.21
CA CYS A 27 8.43 -12.66 28.08
C CYS A 27 6.99 -13.17 27.98
N ASN A 28 6.34 -13.46 29.10
CA ASN A 28 4.94 -13.89 29.11
C ASN A 28 4.01 -12.76 28.66
N ASP A 29 4.25 -11.53 29.07
CA ASP A 29 3.45 -10.37 28.65
C ASP A 29 3.63 -10.04 27.17
N LEU A 30 4.85 -10.18 26.61
CA LEU A 30 5.10 -10.13 25.18
C LEU A 30 4.31 -11.21 24.42
N SER A 31 4.41 -12.46 24.87
CA SER A 31 3.72 -13.61 24.23
C SER A 31 2.20 -13.48 24.28
N ASN A 32 1.66 -12.81 25.31
CA ASN A 32 0.22 -12.57 25.45
C ASN A 32 -0.24 -11.21 24.88
N LEU A 33 0.60 -10.51 24.12
CA LEU A 33 0.30 -9.21 23.51
C LEU A 33 -0.12 -8.14 24.53
N LYS A 34 0.39 -8.20 25.75
CA LYS A 34 0.14 -7.19 26.80
C LYS A 34 1.11 -6.02 26.74
N THR A 35 2.27 -6.23 26.14
CA THR A 35 3.31 -5.22 25.94
C THR A 35 4.06 -5.53 24.65
N GLY A 36 4.76 -4.55 24.11
CA GLY A 36 5.56 -4.67 22.89
C GLY A 36 5.43 -3.47 21.98
N ALA A 37 6.07 -3.56 20.80
CA ALA A 37 5.99 -2.55 19.76
C ALA A 37 5.80 -3.24 18.41
N LEU A 38 5.06 -2.61 17.49
CA LEU A 38 4.85 -3.06 16.13
C LEU A 38 5.03 -1.87 15.18
N ARG A 39 5.97 -1.98 14.25
CA ARG A 39 6.30 -0.96 13.25
C ARG A 39 5.75 -1.36 11.89
N ILE A 40 4.80 -0.57 11.38
CA ILE A 40 4.05 -0.87 10.16
C ILE A 40 4.33 0.22 9.14
N GLY A 41 4.72 -0.15 7.92
CA GLY A 41 4.90 0.75 6.80
C GLY A 41 3.87 0.53 5.71
N ALA A 42 3.41 1.62 5.09
CA ALA A 42 2.61 1.57 3.86
C ALA A 42 2.74 2.90 3.09
N SER A 43 2.51 2.85 1.77
CA SER A 43 2.39 4.08 1.00
C SER A 43 1.08 4.80 1.35
N SER A 44 1.03 6.12 1.13
CA SER A 44 -0.02 7.02 1.61
C SER A 44 -1.45 6.50 1.42
N PHE A 45 -1.78 6.05 0.21
CA PHE A 45 -3.11 5.54 -0.09
C PHE A 45 -3.43 4.27 0.70
N PHE A 46 -2.52 3.28 0.68
CA PHE A 46 -2.73 2.00 1.38
C PHE A 46 -2.73 2.20 2.89
N LEU A 47 -1.92 3.14 3.38
CA LEU A 47 -1.92 3.50 4.79
C LEU A 47 -3.30 4.01 5.22
N SER A 48 -3.80 5.06 4.57
CA SER A 48 -5.05 5.71 4.96
C SER A 48 -6.28 4.83 4.75
N SER A 49 -6.32 4.06 3.65
CA SER A 49 -7.53 3.33 3.25
C SER A 49 -7.60 1.91 3.79
N ILE A 50 -6.46 1.26 4.06
CA ILE A 50 -6.41 -0.15 4.45
C ILE A 50 -5.80 -0.32 5.84
N VAL A 51 -4.61 0.25 6.08
CA VAL A 51 -3.85 -0.02 7.31
C VAL A 51 -4.47 0.66 8.51
N LEU A 52 -4.81 1.95 8.42
CA LEU A 52 -5.33 2.70 9.58
C LEU A 52 -6.64 2.14 10.16
N PRO A 53 -7.63 1.68 9.39
CA PRO A 53 -8.81 1.01 9.95
C PRO A 53 -8.45 -0.24 10.77
N VAL A 54 -7.50 -1.04 10.27
CA VAL A 54 -7.03 -2.25 10.96
C VAL A 54 -6.23 -1.89 12.21
N VAL A 55 -5.34 -0.90 12.11
CA VAL A 55 -4.55 -0.38 13.24
C VAL A 55 -5.46 0.14 14.35
N ALA A 56 -6.54 0.86 14.00
CA ALA A 56 -7.51 1.35 14.98
C ALA A 56 -8.23 0.21 15.72
N GLU A 57 -8.57 -0.88 15.03
CA GLU A 57 -9.17 -2.06 15.66
C GLU A 57 -8.15 -2.79 16.54
N TYR A 58 -6.92 -2.99 16.03
CA TYR A 58 -5.84 -3.63 16.74
C TYR A 58 -5.47 -2.89 18.03
N SER A 59 -5.35 -1.56 17.96
CA SER A 59 -5.04 -0.71 19.13
C SER A 59 -6.10 -0.82 20.22
N ARG A 60 -7.39 -0.93 19.85
CA ARG A 60 -8.46 -1.16 20.85
C ARG A 60 -8.37 -2.53 21.51
N ARG A 61 -7.98 -3.54 20.75
CA ARG A 61 -7.89 -4.92 21.25
C ARG A 61 -6.63 -5.16 22.08
N TYR A 62 -5.53 -4.47 21.73
CA TYR A 62 -4.22 -4.67 22.36
C TYR A 62 -3.61 -3.32 22.80
N PRO A 63 -4.20 -2.68 23.85
CA PRO A 63 -3.81 -1.33 24.26
C PRO A 63 -2.38 -1.23 24.84
N GLY A 64 -1.76 -2.34 25.20
CA GLY A 64 -0.38 -2.39 25.68
C GLY A 64 0.68 -2.48 24.57
N ILE A 65 0.26 -2.62 23.31
CA ILE A 65 1.18 -2.64 22.16
C ILE A 65 1.35 -1.23 21.63
N SER A 66 2.60 -0.76 21.59
CA SER A 66 2.96 0.49 20.92
C SER A 66 2.96 0.31 19.41
N LEU A 67 2.26 1.17 18.69
CA LEU A 67 2.16 1.13 17.23
C LEU A 67 2.92 2.30 16.63
N ASP A 68 3.93 2.02 15.79
CA ASP A 68 4.64 2.99 14.98
C ASP A 68 4.24 2.78 13.51
N VAL A 69 3.50 3.75 12.97
CA VAL A 69 2.95 3.68 11.61
C VAL A 69 3.69 4.67 10.73
N GLN A 70 4.39 4.15 9.72
CA GLN A 70 5.29 4.92 8.87
C GLN A 70 4.74 5.03 7.44
N GLU A 71 4.67 6.28 6.95
CA GLU A 71 4.32 6.58 5.58
C GLU A 71 5.58 6.97 4.78
N ALA A 72 5.81 6.30 3.66
CA ALA A 72 6.88 6.63 2.73
C ALA A 72 6.62 5.98 1.35
N PRO A 73 7.40 6.33 0.29
CA PRO A 73 7.38 5.59 -0.97
C PRO A 73 7.78 4.13 -0.80
N SER A 74 7.18 3.24 -1.61
CA SER A 74 7.37 1.78 -1.55
C SER A 74 8.84 1.34 -1.49
N LEU A 75 9.70 1.89 -2.35
CA LEU A 75 11.13 1.54 -2.38
C LEU A 75 11.87 1.91 -1.09
N GLU A 76 11.47 2.98 -0.44
CA GLU A 76 12.05 3.38 0.85
C GLU A 76 11.57 2.45 1.97
N LEU A 77 10.28 2.11 1.99
CA LEU A 77 9.70 1.17 2.96
C LEU A 77 10.30 -0.23 2.84
N GLN A 78 10.54 -0.72 1.61
CA GLN A 78 11.23 -1.99 1.39
C GLN A 78 12.65 -1.99 1.97
N LYS A 79 13.40 -0.89 1.83
CA LYS A 79 14.72 -0.73 2.46
C LYS A 79 14.63 -0.71 4.00
N ARG A 80 13.60 -0.06 4.55
CA ARG A 80 13.38 -0.05 5.99
C ARG A 80 13.04 -1.44 6.53
N LEU A 81 12.23 -2.21 5.80
CA LEU A 81 11.91 -3.59 6.14
C LEU A 81 13.17 -4.46 6.10
N ALA A 82 13.98 -4.35 5.03
CA ALA A 82 15.24 -5.09 4.89
C ALA A 82 16.28 -4.77 5.99
N ASN A 83 16.23 -3.57 6.55
CA ASN A 83 17.08 -3.12 7.64
C ASN A 83 16.43 -3.30 9.03
N GLU A 84 15.38 -4.10 9.14
CA GLU A 84 14.65 -4.36 10.40
C GLU A 84 14.12 -3.09 11.09
N ALA A 85 13.95 -1.99 10.34
CA ALA A 85 13.33 -0.76 10.82
C ALA A 85 11.81 -0.79 10.74
N LEU A 86 11.24 -1.77 10.05
CA LEU A 86 9.82 -2.13 10.01
C LEU A 86 9.66 -3.62 10.33
N ASP A 87 8.52 -3.98 10.91
CA ASP A 87 8.14 -5.36 11.15
C ASP A 87 7.16 -5.85 10.07
N ILE A 88 6.31 -4.96 9.55
CA ILE A 88 5.33 -5.25 8.50
C ILE A 88 5.36 -4.15 7.46
N LEU A 89 5.29 -4.54 6.19
CA LEU A 89 5.07 -3.65 5.05
C LEU A 89 3.79 -4.07 4.33
N VAL A 90 2.86 -3.14 4.15
CA VAL A 90 1.65 -3.32 3.32
C VAL A 90 1.81 -2.52 2.04
N ASP A 91 2.02 -3.22 0.92
CA ASP A 91 2.35 -2.59 -0.35
C ASP A 91 1.91 -3.47 -1.53
N PRO A 92 1.59 -2.89 -2.70
CA PRO A 92 1.39 -3.67 -3.91
C PRO A 92 2.67 -4.38 -4.32
N VAL A 93 2.58 -5.67 -4.61
CA VAL A 93 3.71 -6.49 -5.05
C VAL A 93 3.41 -7.06 -6.42
N ASP A 94 4.29 -6.81 -7.40
CA ASP A 94 4.17 -7.39 -8.75
C ASP A 94 4.63 -8.85 -8.81
N GLN A 95 5.59 -9.23 -7.97
CA GLN A 95 6.13 -10.59 -7.88
C GLN A 95 6.55 -10.88 -6.43
N GLN A 96 6.25 -12.07 -5.96
CA GLN A 96 6.77 -12.56 -4.69
C GLN A 96 8.28 -12.80 -4.86
N GLY A 97 9.08 -12.04 -4.12
CA GLY A 97 10.52 -12.30 -3.98
C GLY A 97 10.78 -13.23 -2.80
N ASP A 98 11.86 -14.02 -2.86
CA ASP A 98 12.24 -14.93 -1.77
C ASP A 98 12.85 -14.24 -0.54
N THR A 99 12.86 -12.91 -0.52
CA THR A 99 13.57 -12.13 0.53
C THR A 99 12.76 -11.97 1.82
N PHE A 100 11.42 -11.95 1.72
CA PHE A 100 10.52 -11.75 2.85
C PHE A 100 9.38 -12.76 2.84
N ASP A 101 8.94 -13.15 4.02
CA ASP A 101 7.66 -13.85 4.16
C ASP A 101 6.53 -12.92 3.76
N SER A 102 5.63 -13.38 2.88
CA SER A 102 4.54 -12.56 2.37
C SER A 102 3.20 -13.27 2.42
N VAL A 103 2.16 -12.48 2.69
CA VAL A 103 0.77 -12.93 2.66
C VAL A 103 -0.01 -12.03 1.71
N ILE A 104 -0.68 -12.63 0.74
CA ILE A 104 -1.59 -11.89 -0.17
C ILE A 104 -2.86 -11.55 0.61
N LEU A 105 -3.14 -10.27 0.76
CA LEU A 105 -4.37 -9.79 1.40
C LEU A 105 -5.54 -9.79 0.42
N PHE A 106 -5.32 -9.33 -0.81
CA PHE A 106 -6.31 -9.31 -1.90
C PHE A 106 -5.58 -9.09 -3.24
N GLU A 107 -6.30 -9.35 -4.33
CA GLU A 107 -5.83 -9.02 -5.68
C GLU A 107 -6.24 -7.59 -6.04
N ASP A 108 -5.36 -6.90 -6.75
CA ASP A 108 -5.49 -5.51 -7.16
C ASP A 108 -5.36 -5.42 -8.68
N HIS A 109 -6.36 -4.79 -9.33
CA HIS A 109 -6.43 -4.70 -10.78
C HIS A 109 -6.08 -3.29 -11.25
N PHE A 110 -5.26 -3.21 -12.27
CA PHE A 110 -4.81 -1.93 -12.81
C PHE A 110 -5.75 -1.45 -13.91
N LEU A 111 -6.37 -0.30 -13.71
CA LEU A 111 -7.39 0.28 -14.58
C LEU A 111 -6.87 1.55 -15.26
N LEU A 112 -7.40 1.83 -16.46
CA LEU A 112 -7.26 3.13 -17.11
C LEU A 112 -8.46 4.00 -16.72
N ALA A 113 -8.25 5.02 -15.91
CA ALA A 113 -9.24 6.05 -15.67
C ALA A 113 -9.16 7.12 -16.76
N VAL A 114 -10.33 7.50 -17.26
CA VAL A 114 -10.49 8.49 -18.32
C VAL A 114 -11.46 9.58 -17.88
N PRO A 115 -11.25 10.85 -18.25
CA PRO A 115 -12.18 11.92 -17.93
C PRO A 115 -13.54 11.70 -18.59
N ASP A 116 -14.62 11.91 -17.84
CA ASP A 116 -15.96 12.01 -18.43
C ASP A 116 -16.26 13.45 -18.89
N ALA A 117 -15.41 13.95 -19.78
CA ALA A 117 -15.52 15.29 -20.33
C ALA A 117 -15.82 15.22 -21.84
N PRO A 118 -16.90 15.86 -22.33
CA PRO A 118 -17.36 15.72 -23.73
C PRO A 118 -16.28 16.04 -24.76
N ASN A 119 -15.44 17.02 -24.48
CA ASN A 119 -14.39 17.47 -25.42
C ASN A 119 -13.05 16.73 -25.28
N PHE A 120 -12.88 15.89 -24.25
CA PHE A 120 -11.61 15.22 -24.00
C PHE A 120 -11.25 14.27 -25.14
N PHE A 121 -12.16 13.39 -25.52
CA PHE A 121 -11.96 12.43 -26.61
C PHE A 121 -11.82 13.11 -27.97
N ALA A 122 -12.62 14.16 -28.23
CA ALA A 122 -12.55 14.91 -29.49
C ALA A 122 -11.19 15.58 -29.69
N SER A 123 -10.58 16.14 -28.64
CA SER A 123 -9.26 16.77 -28.71
C SER A 123 -8.13 15.80 -29.06
N MET A 124 -8.32 14.50 -28.83
CA MET A 124 -7.36 13.44 -29.15
C MET A 124 -7.66 12.73 -30.47
N GLY A 125 -8.75 13.09 -31.15
CA GLY A 125 -9.23 12.38 -32.32
C GLY A 125 -9.78 10.97 -32.04
N ILE A 126 -10.10 10.67 -30.77
CA ILE A 126 -10.68 9.40 -30.35
C ILE A 126 -12.21 9.51 -30.49
N LYS A 127 -12.80 8.59 -31.24
CA LYS A 127 -14.25 8.48 -31.34
C LYS A 127 -14.77 7.71 -30.14
N LYS A 128 -15.38 8.41 -29.17
CA LYS A 128 -15.92 7.81 -27.93
C LYS A 128 -16.88 6.64 -28.23
N ASP A 129 -17.65 6.74 -29.32
CA ASP A 129 -18.62 5.73 -29.74
C ASP A 129 -17.98 4.39 -30.19
N LEU A 130 -16.68 4.39 -30.48
CA LEU A 130 -15.92 3.18 -30.83
C LEU A 130 -15.24 2.53 -29.62
N LEU A 131 -15.28 3.19 -28.45
CA LEU A 131 -14.77 2.61 -27.21
C LEU A 131 -15.89 1.82 -26.52
N PRO A 132 -15.55 0.75 -25.82
CA PRO A 132 -16.51 0.06 -24.96
C PRO A 132 -17.02 1.04 -23.88
N ALA A 133 -18.20 0.73 -23.34
CA ALA A 133 -18.73 1.52 -22.22
C ALA A 133 -17.75 1.49 -21.05
N ALA A 134 -17.45 2.67 -20.51
CA ALA A 134 -16.61 2.76 -19.32
C ALA A 134 -17.41 2.32 -18.10
N PHE A 135 -16.73 1.67 -17.16
CA PHE A 135 -17.31 1.37 -15.84
C PHE A 135 -17.41 2.63 -15.01
N THR A 136 -18.54 2.79 -14.35
CA THR A 136 -18.71 3.79 -13.30
C THR A 136 -17.97 3.39 -12.03
N ALA A 137 -17.72 4.35 -11.13
CA ALA A 137 -17.12 4.03 -9.83
C ALA A 137 -17.94 2.98 -9.05
N ASP A 138 -19.28 3.07 -9.13
CA ASP A 138 -20.17 2.11 -8.46
C ASP A 138 -20.08 0.70 -9.04
N GLU A 139 -19.91 0.56 -10.35
CA GLU A 139 -19.67 -0.74 -10.99
C GLU A 139 -18.32 -1.33 -10.60
N ILE A 140 -17.27 -0.49 -10.50
CA ILE A 140 -15.97 -0.92 -9.99
C ILE A 140 -16.08 -1.37 -8.52
N ARG A 141 -16.78 -0.62 -7.67
CA ARG A 141 -17.02 -1.00 -6.26
C ARG A 141 -17.75 -2.35 -6.14
N ARG A 142 -18.67 -2.63 -7.05
CA ARG A 142 -19.40 -3.93 -7.11
C ARG A 142 -18.61 -5.05 -7.77
N GLY A 143 -17.42 -4.78 -8.30
CA GLY A 143 -16.55 -5.77 -8.94
C GLY A 143 -16.98 -6.16 -10.36
N VAL A 144 -17.84 -5.39 -11.04
CA VAL A 144 -18.33 -5.71 -12.39
C VAL A 144 -17.18 -5.82 -13.41
N HIS A 145 -16.14 -5.06 -13.24
CA HIS A 145 -14.92 -5.07 -14.05
C HIS A 145 -14.09 -6.37 -13.95
N LEU A 146 -14.36 -7.20 -12.94
CA LEU A 146 -13.68 -8.48 -12.71
C LEU A 146 -14.30 -9.65 -13.50
N ASP A 147 -15.44 -9.43 -14.14
CA ASP A 147 -16.05 -10.45 -15.02
C ASP A 147 -15.09 -10.73 -16.19
N PRO A 148 -14.73 -11.99 -16.48
CA PRO A 148 -13.91 -12.34 -17.63
C PRO A 148 -14.46 -11.86 -18.97
N ALA A 149 -15.78 -11.66 -19.08
CA ALA A 149 -16.46 -11.10 -20.26
C ALA A 149 -16.55 -9.57 -20.23
N ALA A 150 -16.00 -8.92 -19.20
CA ALA A 150 -16.05 -7.47 -19.08
C ALA A 150 -15.33 -6.79 -20.26
N PRO A 151 -15.93 -5.73 -20.84
CA PRO A 151 -15.34 -5.04 -21.97
C PRO A 151 -14.02 -4.37 -21.58
N SER A 152 -13.01 -4.52 -22.42
CA SER A 152 -11.69 -3.90 -22.25
C SER A 152 -11.33 -3.02 -23.46
N VAL A 153 -10.43 -2.08 -23.28
CA VAL A 153 -9.94 -1.20 -24.32
C VAL A 153 -8.44 -1.37 -24.51
N SER A 154 -7.98 -1.30 -25.77
CA SER A 154 -6.56 -1.29 -26.04
C SER A 154 -5.95 0.02 -25.53
N LEU A 155 -4.90 -0.07 -24.69
CA LEU A 155 -4.19 1.09 -24.17
C LEU A 155 -3.57 1.94 -25.28
N SER A 156 -3.22 1.33 -26.43
CA SER A 156 -2.70 2.04 -27.61
C SER A 156 -3.69 3.06 -28.19
N SER A 157 -5.00 2.91 -27.98
CA SER A 157 -6.00 3.90 -28.35
C SER A 157 -5.79 5.25 -27.65
N PHE A 158 -5.10 5.26 -26.53
CA PHE A 158 -4.78 6.44 -25.72
C PHE A 158 -3.33 6.93 -25.87
N ALA A 159 -2.58 6.43 -26.87
CA ALA A 159 -1.17 6.80 -27.07
C ALA A 159 -0.92 8.32 -27.20
N LYS A 160 -1.91 9.08 -27.67
CA LYS A 160 -1.84 10.55 -27.80
C LYS A 160 -2.43 11.29 -26.60
N ALA A 161 -3.01 10.60 -25.66
CA ALA A 161 -3.63 11.22 -24.48
C ALA A 161 -2.58 11.85 -23.56
N PRO A 162 -2.93 12.95 -22.87
CA PRO A 162 -2.12 13.44 -21.78
C PRO A 162 -2.24 12.50 -20.56
N PHE A 163 -1.13 11.95 -20.10
CA PHE A 163 -1.08 11.07 -18.95
C PHE A 163 -0.78 11.85 -17.66
N LEU A 164 -1.45 11.46 -16.61
CA LEU A 164 -1.23 11.91 -15.24
C LEU A 164 -0.61 10.72 -14.49
N LEU A 165 0.68 10.77 -14.22
CA LEU A 165 1.41 9.66 -13.61
C LEU A 165 1.96 10.07 -12.25
N LEU A 166 2.26 9.08 -11.43
CA LEU A 166 3.01 9.32 -10.22
C LEU A 166 4.49 9.63 -10.55
N ARG A 167 5.28 9.95 -9.53
CA ARG A 167 6.72 10.19 -9.71
C ARG A 167 7.46 8.90 -10.03
N PRO A 168 8.62 8.99 -10.72
CA PRO A 168 9.40 7.83 -11.18
C PRO A 168 9.82 6.85 -10.09
N GLU A 169 9.88 7.29 -8.84
CA GLU A 169 10.29 6.48 -7.68
C GLU A 169 9.19 5.55 -7.17
N THR A 170 8.03 5.52 -7.84
CA THR A 170 6.89 4.72 -7.42
C THR A 170 6.69 3.48 -8.29
N ILE A 171 6.27 2.37 -7.69
CA ILE A 171 5.89 1.14 -8.40
C ILE A 171 4.77 1.43 -9.42
N ALA A 172 3.82 2.30 -9.10
CA ALA A 172 2.73 2.66 -10.00
C ALA A 172 3.22 3.36 -11.28
N TYR A 173 4.25 4.21 -11.19
CA TYR A 173 4.88 4.81 -12.37
C TYR A 173 5.56 3.77 -13.25
N GLU A 174 6.40 2.92 -12.66
CA GLU A 174 7.12 1.87 -13.40
C GLU A 174 6.13 0.93 -14.12
N ARG A 175 5.06 0.54 -13.43
CA ARG A 175 4.00 -0.29 -14.00
C ARG A 175 3.30 0.42 -15.16
N ALA A 176 2.94 1.70 -15.02
CA ALA A 176 2.28 2.49 -16.05
C ALA A 176 3.16 2.63 -17.31
N VAL A 177 4.44 2.99 -17.14
CA VAL A 177 5.39 3.14 -18.25
C VAL A 177 5.63 1.79 -18.95
N ARG A 178 5.78 0.70 -18.18
CA ARG A 178 5.94 -0.65 -18.73
C ARG A 178 4.72 -1.06 -19.56
N LEU A 179 3.50 -0.81 -19.07
CA LEU A 179 2.27 -1.13 -19.80
C LEU A 179 2.16 -0.31 -21.11
N CYS A 180 2.48 0.98 -21.09
CA CYS A 180 2.52 1.80 -22.29
C CYS A 180 3.53 1.26 -23.31
N ALA A 181 4.74 0.91 -22.86
CA ALA A 181 5.79 0.36 -23.72
C ALA A 181 5.38 -1.00 -24.34
N GLN A 182 4.74 -1.88 -23.59
CA GLN A 182 4.17 -3.15 -24.08
C GLN A 182 3.08 -2.94 -25.12
N ASN A 183 2.39 -1.78 -25.09
CA ASN A 183 1.40 -1.37 -26.09
C ASN A 183 1.98 -0.49 -27.22
N GLY A 184 3.30 -0.40 -27.35
CA GLY A 184 4.00 0.22 -28.46
C GLY A 184 4.15 1.73 -28.38
N PHE A 185 3.99 2.38 -27.23
CA PHE A 185 4.16 3.82 -27.09
C PHE A 185 4.78 4.23 -25.73
N ALA A 186 5.32 5.46 -25.68
CA ALA A 186 5.69 6.12 -24.43
C ALA A 186 4.57 7.09 -24.01
N PRO A 187 4.22 7.17 -22.72
CA PRO A 187 3.15 8.06 -22.27
C PRO A 187 3.54 9.54 -22.43
N ASN A 188 2.63 10.36 -22.98
CA ASN A 188 2.77 11.81 -23.00
C ASN A 188 2.43 12.37 -21.61
N ILE A 189 3.43 12.50 -20.74
CA ILE A 189 3.24 12.87 -19.33
C ILE A 189 2.93 14.37 -19.24
N ARG A 190 1.72 14.71 -18.85
CA ARG A 190 1.26 16.08 -18.60
C ARG A 190 1.52 16.55 -17.18
N LEU A 191 1.28 15.68 -16.19
CA LEU A 191 1.51 15.95 -14.77
C LEU A 191 2.20 14.76 -14.12
N GLN A 192 3.12 15.07 -13.22
CA GLN A 192 3.68 14.12 -12.27
C GLN A 192 3.18 14.47 -10.87
N LEU A 193 2.66 13.46 -10.18
CA LEU A 193 1.94 13.62 -8.93
C LEU A 193 2.54 12.69 -7.86
N ASP A 194 2.32 13.01 -6.59
CA ASP A 194 2.86 12.22 -5.49
C ASP A 194 1.86 11.15 -4.99
N GLN A 195 0.56 11.34 -5.25
CA GLN A 195 -0.52 10.59 -4.63
C GLN A 195 -1.50 10.02 -5.68
N LEU A 196 -1.85 8.74 -5.54
CA LEU A 196 -2.84 8.07 -6.41
C LEU A 196 -4.22 8.76 -6.36
N ALA A 197 -4.68 9.14 -5.18
CA ALA A 197 -5.95 9.85 -5.04
C ALA A 197 -5.96 11.20 -5.75
N THR A 198 -4.82 11.92 -5.76
CA THR A 198 -4.67 13.16 -6.50
C THR A 198 -4.70 12.92 -8.01
N ALA A 199 -4.05 11.86 -8.50
CA ALA A 199 -4.09 11.49 -9.92
C ALA A 199 -5.52 11.14 -10.36
N TYR A 200 -6.26 10.38 -9.55
CA TYR A 200 -7.66 10.02 -9.80
C TYR A 200 -8.56 11.27 -9.87
N ARG A 201 -8.48 12.17 -8.88
CA ARG A 201 -9.25 13.43 -8.87
C ARG A 201 -8.87 14.36 -10.03
N SER A 202 -7.59 14.43 -10.39
CA SER A 202 -7.13 15.22 -11.53
C SER A 202 -7.67 14.68 -12.86
N CYS A 203 -7.78 13.35 -12.99
CA CYS A 203 -8.45 12.70 -14.12
C CYS A 203 -9.93 13.11 -14.16
N GLY A 204 -10.67 13.02 -13.06
CA GLY A 204 -12.06 13.47 -12.96
C GLY A 204 -12.26 14.95 -13.33
N ALA A 205 -11.26 15.80 -13.04
CA ALA A 205 -11.25 17.21 -13.43
C ALA A 205 -10.93 17.44 -14.94
N GLY A 206 -10.73 16.40 -15.74
CA GLY A 206 -10.50 16.51 -17.17
C GLY A 206 -9.07 16.81 -17.59
N LEU A 207 -8.08 16.69 -16.68
CA LEU A 207 -6.69 17.06 -16.98
C LEU A 207 -5.96 16.02 -17.81
N GLY A 208 -6.39 14.76 -17.81
CA GLY A 208 -5.75 13.69 -18.57
C GLY A 208 -6.21 12.32 -18.11
N VAL A 209 -5.66 11.26 -18.69
CA VAL A 209 -5.89 9.87 -18.28
C VAL A 209 -4.88 9.44 -17.24
N THR A 210 -5.24 8.48 -16.41
CA THR A 210 -4.30 7.89 -15.44
C THR A 210 -4.49 6.39 -15.34
N LEU A 211 -3.39 5.68 -15.09
CA LEU A 211 -3.41 4.27 -14.76
C LEU A 211 -3.33 4.15 -13.23
N LEU A 212 -4.27 3.45 -12.64
CA LEU A 212 -4.39 3.31 -11.19
C LEU A 212 -4.98 1.96 -10.79
N SER A 213 -4.79 1.60 -9.55
CA SER A 213 -5.39 0.44 -8.92
C SER A 213 -6.91 0.59 -8.79
N ASP A 214 -7.67 -0.49 -9.01
CA ASP A 214 -9.12 -0.52 -8.75
C ASP A 214 -9.43 -0.25 -7.26
N THR A 215 -8.52 -0.59 -6.37
CA THR A 215 -8.60 -0.31 -4.94
C THR A 215 -8.76 1.20 -4.67
N VAL A 216 -8.11 2.06 -5.47
CA VAL A 216 -8.28 3.52 -5.36
C VAL A 216 -9.73 3.93 -5.61
N VAL A 217 -10.36 3.37 -6.65
CA VAL A 217 -11.77 3.68 -6.99
C VAL A 217 -12.71 3.08 -5.94
N ARG A 218 -12.43 1.86 -5.49
CA ARG A 218 -13.27 1.14 -4.53
C ARG A 218 -13.30 1.79 -3.15
N MET A 219 -12.18 2.42 -2.74
CA MET A 219 -12.01 3.01 -1.41
C MET A 219 -12.02 4.55 -1.40
N SER A 220 -12.17 5.19 -2.58
CA SER A 220 -12.38 6.64 -2.65
C SER A 220 -13.86 6.95 -2.55
N ASP A 221 -14.19 7.95 -1.72
CA ASP A 221 -15.53 8.55 -1.63
C ASP A 221 -15.87 9.42 -2.86
#